data_3e82f345dee7bf46dc88ae812df46cad
#
_entry.id   3e82f345dee7bf46dc88ae812df46cad
#
_cell.length_a   1.000
_cell.length_b   1.000
_cell.length_c   1.000
_cell.angle_alpha   90.00
_cell.angle_beta   90.00
_cell.angle_gamma   90.00
#
_symmetry.space_group_name_H-M   'P 1'
#
loop_
_entity.id
_entity.type
_entity.pdbx_description
1 polymer ?
#
loop_
_entity_poly.entity_id
_entity_poly.type
_entity_poly.pdbx_seq_one_letter_code
_entity_poly.pdbx_strand_id
1 'polypeptide(L)'
;MKQFVSLFNLSIALLFFVACEGGKTPVRKIAHLGNTPYQQDTILVTYATNPERALTLLDSALLLGNISDYRSQFIRAKIYSKSLMEQQQDSAIFILTSLLTHDSVRNDASEQENIYDMLIATSRVKHDLEAYLHWATLKAELCQKEGQETERWRSEADVGLVMTHLGQENEGLAKLDEAISHLDAPGSIDRMDAFVVACKRKINALNELHRYKEIITLGQRILDRLDHYERHAKDYAEDSYRLSWSDHPNDRDRYLDFSRAQAWGFIAQSYALLSEKGKVISEKLAAEQKAQEYLTLFDNSGYGKTFAARRMIAPAQMALGMYDEALSTYDEIERRMAGDTLNDDYAVILRSRAIAARDKGNYAEALDYQTRYAYLSKAVSDSLHRSEAHDYAARYHAQEQQLEIQEKEAEAQRSHIISLAIAVLALLAIAFAVYFFRQKRIISEKNRALVRMINEQAEEPLTPLASRREAGGEASIFDAIDTAIRTEHLYTSVNLQRQDICDRFDISRHALNDLLTQHTDGLSFPQYINDIRLEEARRLLRDEPTKTISAIATEVGFSAANLREQFKRCYGMTPAEYRQSL
;
A
#
# COMPACT_ATOMS: atom_id res chain seq x y z
N MET A 1 18.00 -34.96 5.14
CA MET A 1 19.17 -35.03 4.23
C MET A 1 19.14 -33.96 3.13
N LYS A 2 18.03 -33.72 2.44
CA LYS A 2 17.94 -32.62 1.44
C LYS A 2 18.09 -31.21 2.05
N GLN A 3 17.53 -30.97 3.22
CA GLN A 3 17.63 -29.68 3.93
C GLN A 3 19.03 -29.40 4.50
N PHE A 4 19.76 -30.44 4.92
CA PHE A 4 21.12 -30.29 5.46
C PHE A 4 22.15 -29.87 4.41
N VAL A 5 21.99 -30.30 3.17
CA VAL A 5 22.87 -29.92 2.06
C VAL A 5 22.59 -28.49 1.62
N SER A 6 21.34 -28.04 1.74
CA SER A 6 20.92 -26.67 1.43
C SER A 6 21.58 -25.64 2.35
N LEU A 7 21.54 -25.86 3.66
CA LEU A 7 22.16 -24.97 4.66
C LEU A 7 23.68 -24.86 4.51
N PHE A 8 24.34 -25.98 4.16
CA PHE A 8 25.78 -25.98 3.93
C PHE A 8 26.21 -25.11 2.74
N ASN A 9 25.45 -25.15 1.65
CA ASN A 9 25.75 -24.33 0.47
C ASN A 9 25.45 -22.83 0.71
N LEU A 10 24.48 -22.51 1.58
CA LEU A 10 24.18 -21.12 1.98
C LEU A 10 25.33 -20.53 2.80
N SER A 11 25.91 -21.29 3.73
CA SER A 11 27.07 -20.87 4.52
C SER A 11 28.30 -20.55 3.65
N ILE A 12 28.49 -21.30 2.57
CA ILE A 12 29.57 -21.02 1.59
C ILE A 12 29.33 -19.70 0.87
N ALA A 13 28.10 -19.40 0.49
CA ALA A 13 27.76 -18.14 -0.20
C ALA A 13 27.96 -16.90 0.70
N LEU A 14 27.70 -17.03 2.00
CA LEU A 14 27.81 -15.96 2.99
C LEU A 14 29.24 -15.57 3.35
N LEU A 15 30.12 -16.55 3.40
CA LEU A 15 31.51 -16.35 3.78
C LEU A 15 32.32 -15.60 2.72
N PHE A 16 31.79 -15.43 1.51
CA PHE A 16 32.40 -14.62 0.47
C PHE A 16 32.49 -13.12 0.81
N PHE A 17 31.62 -12.63 1.67
CA PHE A 17 31.61 -11.18 1.99
C PHE A 17 32.48 -10.78 3.19
N VAL A 18 32.73 -11.69 4.13
CA VAL A 18 33.55 -11.40 5.32
C VAL A 18 35.06 -11.55 5.02
N ALA A 19 35.42 -12.31 4.00
CA ALA A 19 36.80 -12.70 3.77
C ALA A 19 37.61 -11.76 2.85
N CYS A 20 37.04 -10.68 2.30
CA CYS A 20 37.78 -9.73 1.48
C CYS A 20 38.72 -8.78 2.25
N GLU A 21 38.74 -8.82 3.60
CA GLU A 21 39.54 -7.89 4.42
C GLU A 21 40.86 -8.46 4.99
N GLY A 22 41.21 -9.72 4.69
CA GLY A 22 42.40 -10.39 5.26
C GLY A 22 43.73 -10.23 4.52
N GLY A 23 43.78 -9.56 3.40
CA GLY A 23 45.05 -9.19 2.73
C GLY A 23 45.58 -7.88 3.31
N LYS A 24 46.83 -7.85 3.78
CA LYS A 24 47.51 -6.59 4.05
C LYS A 24 47.45 -5.74 2.78
N THR A 25 46.41 -4.98 2.62
CA THR A 25 46.35 -3.92 1.62
C THR A 25 47.42 -2.92 2.02
N PRO A 26 48.36 -2.57 1.14
CA PRO A 26 49.22 -1.41 1.41
C PRO A 26 48.25 -0.25 1.62
N VAL A 27 48.25 0.31 2.84
CA VAL A 27 47.53 1.53 3.16
C VAL A 27 48.00 2.57 2.16
N ARG A 28 47.25 2.71 1.05
CA ARG A 28 47.50 3.82 0.14
C ARG A 28 47.22 5.06 0.97
N LYS A 29 48.22 5.90 1.15
CA LYS A 29 48.06 7.22 1.77
C LYS A 29 46.94 7.90 0.98
N ILE A 30 45.72 7.89 1.55
CA ILE A 30 44.60 8.64 1.01
C ILE A 30 45.02 10.11 1.17
N ALA A 31 45.34 10.77 0.07
CA ALA A 31 45.97 12.09 0.01
C ALA A 31 45.13 13.23 0.61
N HIS A 32 43.96 12.93 1.18
CA HIS A 32 43.02 13.90 1.75
C HIS A 32 42.41 13.47 3.11
N LEU A 33 43.05 12.57 3.85
CA LEU A 33 42.71 12.40 5.26
C LEU A 33 43.20 13.65 6.00
N GLY A 34 42.27 14.51 6.35
CA GLY A 34 42.57 15.61 7.28
C GLY A 34 43.17 15.04 8.55
N ASN A 35 44.03 15.79 9.20
CA ASN A 35 44.80 15.37 10.39
C ASN A 35 43.92 15.10 11.64
N THR A 36 42.61 15.09 11.56
CA THR A 36 41.73 14.85 12.71
C THR A 36 41.24 13.40 12.73
N PRO A 37 41.38 12.67 13.86
CA PRO A 37 40.93 11.27 13.98
C PRO A 37 39.39 11.10 13.95
N TYR A 38 38.68 12.20 13.89
CA TYR A 38 37.22 12.23 13.96
C TYR A 38 36.53 12.46 12.61
N GLN A 39 37.26 12.32 11.52
CA GLN A 39 36.67 12.38 10.18
C GLN A 39 36.09 11.02 9.80
N GLN A 40 34.98 11.03 9.01
CA GLN A 40 34.32 9.84 8.56
C GLN A 40 35.25 8.80 7.94
N ASP A 41 36.20 9.24 7.07
CA ASP A 41 37.13 8.35 6.37
C ASP A 41 38.08 7.67 7.35
N THR A 42 38.56 8.41 8.37
CA THR A 42 39.40 7.85 9.43
C THR A 42 38.65 6.79 10.24
N ILE A 43 37.37 7.02 10.54
CA ILE A 43 36.52 6.08 11.27
C ILE A 43 36.31 4.80 10.44
N LEU A 44 35.99 4.92 9.15
CA LEU A 44 35.80 3.77 8.26
C LEU A 44 37.09 2.97 8.03
N VAL A 45 38.25 3.63 7.94
CA VAL A 45 39.56 2.95 7.86
C VAL A 45 39.87 2.21 9.18
N THR A 46 39.58 2.86 10.32
CA THR A 46 39.77 2.24 11.65
C THR A 46 38.87 1.04 11.83
N TYR A 47 37.62 1.10 11.34
CA TYR A 47 36.66 0.00 11.39
C TYR A 47 37.22 -1.29 10.76
N ALA A 48 37.91 -1.20 9.63
CA ALA A 48 38.47 -2.36 8.94
C ALA A 48 39.48 -3.15 9.80
N THR A 49 40.08 -2.52 10.81
CA THR A 49 41.09 -3.13 11.68
C THR A 49 40.63 -3.28 13.14
N ASN A 50 39.80 -2.37 13.62
CA ASN A 50 39.32 -2.35 15.00
C ASN A 50 37.93 -1.71 15.11
N PRO A 51 36.85 -2.51 15.04
CA PRO A 51 35.46 -2.04 15.08
C PRO A 51 35.10 -1.28 16.35
N GLU A 52 35.57 -1.72 17.51
CA GLU A 52 35.28 -1.08 18.82
C GLU A 52 35.88 0.33 18.90
N ARG A 53 37.13 0.47 18.42
CA ARG A 53 37.76 1.78 18.35
C ARG A 53 37.07 2.70 17.36
N ALA A 54 36.56 2.16 16.23
CA ALA A 54 35.82 2.94 15.27
C ALA A 54 34.52 3.49 15.87
N LEU A 55 33.80 2.70 16.66
CA LEU A 55 32.59 3.13 17.39
C LEU A 55 32.94 4.25 18.40
N THR A 56 34.02 4.11 19.15
CA THR A 56 34.47 5.16 20.10
C THR A 56 34.80 6.46 19.39
N LEU A 57 35.49 6.39 18.23
CA LEU A 57 35.79 7.56 17.41
C LEU A 57 34.52 8.19 16.83
N LEU A 58 33.55 7.37 16.44
CA LEU A 58 32.25 7.81 15.92
C LEU A 58 31.45 8.59 16.97
N ASP A 59 31.38 8.09 18.21
CA ASP A 59 30.74 8.79 19.32
C ASP A 59 31.42 10.12 19.63
N SER A 60 32.75 10.15 19.60
CA SER A 60 33.53 11.38 19.80
C SER A 60 33.29 12.38 18.66
N ALA A 61 33.22 11.91 17.42
CA ALA A 61 32.97 12.75 16.26
C ALA A 61 31.56 13.38 16.31
N LEU A 62 30.55 12.61 16.76
CA LEU A 62 29.19 13.11 16.98
C LEU A 62 29.16 14.19 18.07
N LEU A 63 29.76 13.92 19.23
CA LEU A 63 29.84 14.88 20.35
C LEU A 63 30.53 16.20 19.98
N LEU A 64 31.53 16.14 19.11
CA LEU A 64 32.27 17.32 18.62
C LEU A 64 31.56 18.02 17.44
N GLY A 65 30.44 17.49 16.97
CA GLY A 65 29.71 18.06 15.83
C GLY A 65 30.41 17.88 14.47
N ASN A 66 31.42 17.01 14.37
CA ASN A 66 32.14 16.72 13.14
C ASN A 66 31.35 15.83 12.16
N ILE A 67 30.37 15.11 12.67
CA ILE A 67 29.47 14.22 11.91
C ILE A 67 28.04 14.48 12.37
N SER A 68 27.08 14.53 11.43
CA SER A 68 25.66 14.67 11.75
C SER A 68 25.12 13.40 12.43
N ASP A 69 24.02 13.53 13.17
CA ASP A 69 23.36 12.39 13.81
C ASP A 69 22.97 11.32 12.79
N TYR A 70 22.32 11.72 11.69
CA TYR A 70 21.99 10.82 10.59
C TYR A 70 23.21 10.03 10.11
N ARG A 71 24.32 10.72 9.81
CA ARG A 71 25.53 10.09 9.29
C ARG A 71 26.20 9.19 10.33
N SER A 72 26.15 9.57 11.59
CA SER A 72 26.64 8.75 12.71
C SER A 72 25.85 7.45 12.82
N GLN A 73 24.53 7.51 12.77
CA GLN A 73 23.66 6.32 12.79
C GLN A 73 23.91 5.41 11.58
N PHE A 74 24.06 5.98 10.39
CA PHE A 74 24.35 5.21 9.18
C PHE A 74 25.70 4.47 9.28
N ILE A 75 26.76 5.12 9.74
CA ILE A 75 28.09 4.50 9.93
C ILE A 75 28.01 3.43 11.03
N ARG A 76 27.31 3.68 12.12
CA ARG A 76 27.09 2.70 13.20
C ARG A 76 26.39 1.45 12.68
N ALA A 77 25.31 1.62 11.91
CA ALA A 77 24.62 0.51 11.27
C ALA A 77 25.55 -0.26 10.31
N LYS A 78 26.38 0.43 9.54
CA LYS A 78 27.39 -0.19 8.66
C LYS A 78 28.42 -1.02 9.44
N ILE A 79 28.82 -0.58 10.62
CA ILE A 79 29.71 -1.34 11.51
C ILE A 79 28.98 -2.58 12.05
N TYR A 80 27.78 -2.41 12.56
CA TYR A 80 26.99 -3.49 13.15
C TYR A 80 26.54 -4.55 12.13
N SER A 81 26.21 -4.16 10.90
CA SER A 81 25.79 -5.08 9.84
C SER A 81 26.84 -6.13 9.46
N LYS A 82 28.11 -5.85 9.73
CA LYS A 82 29.22 -6.76 9.45
C LYS A 82 29.68 -7.55 10.70
N SER A 83 29.03 -7.33 11.83
CA SER A 83 29.34 -8.05 13.07
C SER A 83 28.88 -9.50 12.98
N LEU A 84 29.60 -10.39 13.65
CA LEU A 84 29.18 -11.78 13.86
C LEU A 84 28.21 -11.93 15.04
N MET A 85 27.98 -10.86 15.83
CA MET A 85 27.06 -10.86 16.96
C MET A 85 25.65 -10.56 16.48
N GLU A 86 24.72 -11.50 16.66
CA GLU A 86 23.31 -11.38 16.27
C GLU A 86 22.65 -10.10 16.82
N GLN A 87 22.89 -9.79 18.09
CA GLN A 87 22.35 -8.58 18.72
C GLN A 87 22.81 -7.28 18.06
N GLN A 88 24.02 -7.24 17.52
CA GLN A 88 24.51 -6.08 16.74
C GLN A 88 23.87 -6.02 15.36
N GLN A 89 23.67 -7.17 14.73
CA GLN A 89 22.94 -7.24 13.44
C GLN A 89 21.50 -6.77 13.60
N ASP A 90 20.81 -7.13 14.68
CA ASP A 90 19.46 -6.64 15.00
C ASP A 90 19.45 -5.12 15.20
N SER A 91 20.45 -4.61 15.92
CA SER A 91 20.62 -3.17 16.08
C SER A 91 20.86 -2.45 14.74
N ALA A 92 21.63 -3.08 13.82
CA ALA A 92 21.83 -2.53 12.47
C ALA A 92 20.49 -2.46 11.69
N ILE A 93 19.71 -3.53 11.70
CA ILE A 93 18.40 -3.57 11.04
C ILE A 93 17.48 -2.48 11.60
N PHE A 94 17.39 -2.37 12.92
CA PHE A 94 16.58 -1.36 13.58
C PHE A 94 16.98 0.07 13.17
N ILE A 95 18.29 0.39 13.21
CA ILE A 95 18.79 1.71 12.81
C ILE A 95 18.48 1.98 11.33
N LEU A 96 18.80 1.03 10.42
CA LEU A 96 18.59 1.18 8.99
C LEU A 96 17.12 1.39 8.64
N THR A 97 16.22 0.62 9.26
CA THR A 97 14.78 0.76 9.07
C THR A 97 14.29 2.12 9.56
N SER A 98 14.80 2.60 10.70
CA SER A 98 14.50 3.94 11.20
C SER A 98 14.98 5.03 10.24
N LEU A 99 16.17 4.88 9.64
CA LEU A 99 16.73 5.84 8.69
C LEU A 99 15.90 5.96 7.41
N LEU A 100 15.19 4.92 6.97
CA LEU A 100 14.28 5.01 5.81
C LEU A 100 13.15 6.03 6.03
N THR A 101 12.80 6.33 7.27
CA THR A 101 11.77 7.33 7.61
C THR A 101 12.33 8.75 7.73
N HIS A 102 13.66 8.92 7.72
CA HIS A 102 14.33 10.20 7.88
C HIS A 102 14.15 11.07 6.63
N ASP A 103 13.93 12.38 6.81
CA ASP A 103 13.66 13.31 5.70
C ASP A 103 14.77 13.36 4.65
N SER A 104 16.05 13.20 5.07
CA SER A 104 17.21 13.16 4.16
C SER A 104 17.24 11.91 3.27
N VAL A 105 16.51 10.84 3.63
CA VAL A 105 16.46 9.57 2.90
C VAL A 105 15.19 9.47 2.08
N ARG A 106 14.05 9.89 2.66
CA ARG A 106 12.72 9.73 2.04
C ARG A 106 12.64 10.27 0.61
N ASN A 107 13.38 11.33 0.31
CA ASN A 107 13.38 12.00 -1.00
C ASN A 107 14.69 11.79 -1.78
N ASP A 108 15.57 10.92 -1.32
CA ASP A 108 16.86 10.61 -1.95
C ASP A 108 16.94 9.12 -2.28
N ALA A 109 16.69 8.79 -3.55
CA ALA A 109 16.70 7.41 -4.03
C ALA A 109 18.07 6.73 -3.85
N SER A 110 19.18 7.46 -3.97
CA SER A 110 20.53 6.92 -3.78
C SER A 110 20.79 6.53 -2.32
N GLU A 111 20.33 7.35 -1.37
CA GLU A 111 20.45 7.01 0.05
C GLU A 111 19.50 5.85 0.44
N GLN A 112 18.30 5.78 -0.13
CA GLN A 112 17.41 4.63 0.05
C GLN A 112 18.05 3.35 -0.48
N GLU A 113 18.63 3.38 -1.68
CA GLU A 113 19.32 2.25 -2.28
C GLU A 113 20.48 1.75 -1.41
N ASN A 114 21.33 2.66 -0.91
CA ASN A 114 22.43 2.33 0.02
C ASN A 114 21.92 1.63 1.29
N ILE A 115 20.78 2.07 1.84
CA ILE A 115 20.17 1.45 3.02
C ILE A 115 19.61 0.07 2.69
N TYR A 116 18.92 -0.09 1.55
CA TYR A 116 18.44 -1.40 1.12
C TYR A 116 19.57 -2.39 0.90
N ASP A 117 20.70 -1.97 0.30
CA ASP A 117 21.88 -2.82 0.15
C ASP A 117 22.42 -3.33 1.49
N MET A 118 22.43 -2.47 2.49
CA MET A 118 22.87 -2.85 3.84
C MET A 118 21.86 -3.78 4.52
N LEU A 119 20.55 -3.53 4.37
CA LEU A 119 19.50 -4.40 4.89
C LEU A 119 19.54 -5.78 4.23
N ILE A 120 19.68 -5.84 2.89
CA ILE A 120 19.88 -7.07 2.12
C ILE A 120 21.10 -7.84 2.63
N ALA A 121 22.23 -7.16 2.78
CA ALA A 121 23.47 -7.79 3.25
C ALA A 121 23.32 -8.34 4.67
N THR A 122 22.68 -7.59 5.58
CA THR A 122 22.48 -8.00 6.97
C THR A 122 21.49 -9.18 7.06
N SER A 123 20.36 -9.13 6.35
CA SER A 123 19.38 -10.22 6.32
C SER A 123 19.99 -11.51 5.77
N ARG A 124 20.85 -11.40 4.77
CA ARG A 124 21.59 -12.54 4.23
C ARG A 124 22.55 -13.15 5.25
N VAL A 125 23.27 -12.32 6.04
CA VAL A 125 24.15 -12.80 7.12
C VAL A 125 23.35 -13.49 8.22
N LYS A 126 22.18 -12.97 8.55
CA LYS A 126 21.26 -13.56 9.53
C LYS A 126 20.50 -14.80 9.03
N HIS A 127 20.63 -15.17 7.77
CA HIS A 127 19.80 -16.19 7.10
C HIS A 127 18.30 -15.91 7.13
N ASP A 128 17.90 -14.65 7.32
CA ASP A 128 16.51 -14.23 7.24
C ASP A 128 16.10 -14.05 5.77
N LEU A 129 15.65 -15.15 5.17
CA LEU A 129 15.30 -15.18 3.75
C LEU A 129 14.09 -14.30 3.42
N GLU A 130 13.14 -14.14 4.34
CA GLU A 130 11.95 -13.30 4.11
C GLU A 130 12.30 -11.82 4.13
N ALA A 131 13.09 -11.38 5.13
CA ALA A 131 13.59 -10.01 5.14
C ALA A 131 14.48 -9.74 3.92
N TYR A 132 15.32 -10.69 3.52
CA TYR A 132 16.13 -10.57 2.31
C TYR A 132 15.24 -10.37 1.07
N LEU A 133 14.21 -11.21 0.88
CA LEU A 133 13.26 -11.08 -0.22
C LEU A 133 12.57 -9.71 -0.21
N HIS A 134 12.09 -9.30 0.96
CA HIS A 134 11.40 -8.02 1.14
C HIS A 134 12.27 -6.83 0.71
N TRP A 135 13.49 -6.73 1.22
CA TRP A 135 14.37 -5.60 0.90
C TRP A 135 14.87 -5.63 -0.54
N ALA A 136 15.15 -6.81 -1.10
CA ALA A 136 15.54 -6.95 -2.50
C ALA A 136 14.41 -6.53 -3.45
N THR A 137 13.16 -6.87 -3.12
CA THR A 137 11.98 -6.44 -3.89
C THR A 137 11.81 -4.93 -3.85
N LEU A 138 11.86 -4.32 -2.66
CA LEU A 138 11.75 -2.86 -2.52
C LEU A 138 12.86 -2.12 -3.27
N LYS A 139 14.10 -2.64 -3.23
CA LYS A 139 15.20 -2.07 -4.02
C LYS A 139 14.92 -2.17 -5.52
N ALA A 140 14.45 -3.32 -6.01
CA ALA A 140 14.12 -3.50 -7.42
C ALA A 140 13.01 -2.53 -7.89
N GLU A 141 11.96 -2.33 -7.07
CA GLU A 141 10.88 -1.37 -7.33
C GLU A 141 11.39 0.08 -7.36
N LEU A 142 12.26 0.45 -6.40
CA LEU A 142 12.88 1.77 -6.37
C LEU A 142 13.70 2.02 -7.65
N CYS A 143 14.59 1.09 -8.02
CA CYS A 143 15.41 1.19 -9.21
C CYS A 143 14.55 1.25 -10.50
N GLN A 144 13.44 0.52 -10.54
CA GLN A 144 12.49 0.59 -11.65
C GLN A 144 11.86 1.98 -11.77
N LYS A 145 11.43 2.55 -10.66
CA LYS A 145 10.84 3.90 -10.60
C LYS A 145 11.81 4.98 -11.05
N GLU A 146 13.08 4.85 -10.64
CA GLU A 146 14.14 5.81 -10.97
C GLU A 146 14.78 5.57 -12.35
N GLY A 147 14.35 4.54 -13.09
CA GLY A 147 14.88 4.21 -14.43
C GLY A 147 16.29 3.61 -14.41
N GLN A 148 16.74 3.07 -13.28
CA GLN A 148 18.05 2.46 -13.09
C GLN A 148 18.02 0.98 -13.51
N GLU A 149 17.94 0.72 -14.80
CA GLU A 149 17.72 -0.64 -15.34
C GLU A 149 18.80 -1.66 -14.91
N THR A 150 20.06 -1.26 -14.85
CA THR A 150 21.14 -2.17 -14.42
C THR A 150 20.98 -2.61 -12.98
N GLU A 151 20.75 -1.67 -12.06
CA GLU A 151 20.56 -1.97 -10.64
C GLU A 151 19.23 -2.70 -10.38
N ARG A 152 18.19 -2.38 -11.13
CA ARG A 152 16.93 -3.14 -11.10
C ARG A 152 17.19 -4.62 -11.35
N TRP A 153 17.83 -4.98 -12.47
CA TRP A 153 18.07 -6.37 -12.82
C TRP A 153 19.08 -7.05 -11.89
N ARG A 154 20.02 -6.30 -11.31
CA ARG A 154 20.88 -6.82 -10.23
C ARG A 154 20.06 -7.22 -9.01
N SER A 155 19.11 -6.39 -8.59
CA SER A 155 18.21 -6.65 -7.46
C SER A 155 17.22 -7.76 -7.76
N GLU A 156 16.70 -7.85 -8.99
CA GLU A 156 15.85 -8.96 -9.43
C GLU A 156 16.57 -10.32 -9.41
N ALA A 157 17.89 -10.33 -9.63
CA ALA A 157 18.69 -11.53 -9.46
C ALA A 157 18.81 -11.94 -7.97
N ASP A 158 18.87 -10.99 -7.04
CA ASP A 158 18.79 -11.28 -5.61
C ASP A 158 17.42 -11.86 -5.24
N VAL A 159 16.32 -11.30 -5.75
CA VAL A 159 14.97 -11.83 -5.56
C VAL A 159 14.86 -13.26 -6.07
N GLY A 160 15.34 -13.54 -7.30
CA GLY A 160 15.31 -14.88 -7.89
C GLY A 160 16.09 -15.91 -7.07
N LEU A 161 17.26 -15.53 -6.54
CA LEU A 161 18.04 -16.39 -5.64
C LEU A 161 17.24 -16.75 -4.38
N VAL A 162 16.67 -15.75 -3.71
CA VAL A 162 15.94 -15.99 -2.47
C VAL A 162 14.68 -16.82 -2.71
N MET A 163 13.95 -16.60 -3.80
CA MET A 163 12.81 -17.44 -4.16
C MET A 163 13.21 -18.91 -4.28
N THR A 164 14.39 -19.19 -4.87
CA THR A 164 14.92 -20.56 -4.97
C THR A 164 15.17 -21.15 -3.58
N HIS A 165 15.77 -20.39 -2.65
CA HIS A 165 16.01 -20.83 -1.27
C HIS A 165 14.71 -21.05 -0.47
N LEU A 166 13.65 -20.30 -0.77
CA LEU A 166 12.31 -20.49 -0.18
C LEU A 166 11.51 -21.64 -0.81
N GLY A 167 12.14 -22.45 -1.70
CA GLY A 167 11.53 -23.62 -2.32
C GLY A 167 10.73 -23.31 -3.60
N GLN A 168 10.72 -22.09 -4.08
CA GLN A 168 10.12 -21.66 -5.34
C GLN A 168 11.14 -21.83 -6.49
N GLU A 169 11.69 -23.04 -6.65
CA GLU A 169 12.85 -23.32 -7.49
C GLU A 169 12.66 -22.87 -8.96
N ASN A 170 11.54 -23.24 -9.57
CA ASN A 170 11.29 -22.95 -10.99
C ASN A 170 11.10 -21.45 -11.25
N GLU A 171 10.35 -20.77 -10.39
CA GLU A 171 10.08 -19.33 -10.50
C GLU A 171 11.35 -18.52 -10.22
N GLY A 172 12.10 -18.89 -9.18
CA GLY A 172 13.37 -18.26 -8.84
C GLY A 172 14.40 -18.40 -9.94
N LEU A 173 14.56 -19.61 -10.52
CA LEU A 173 15.47 -19.83 -11.65
C LEU A 173 15.03 -19.07 -12.90
N ALA A 174 13.73 -19.00 -13.20
CA ALA A 174 13.23 -18.24 -14.34
C ALA A 174 13.53 -16.73 -14.17
N LYS A 175 13.33 -16.19 -12.97
CA LYS A 175 13.66 -14.79 -12.65
C LYS A 175 15.16 -14.50 -12.78
N LEU A 176 16.03 -15.43 -12.36
CA LEU A 176 17.48 -15.34 -12.55
C LEU A 176 17.85 -15.36 -14.05
N ASP A 177 17.19 -16.21 -14.86
CA ASP A 177 17.41 -16.24 -16.30
C ASP A 177 16.97 -14.93 -16.98
N GLU A 178 15.85 -14.39 -16.58
CA GLU A 178 15.37 -13.11 -17.06
C GLU A 178 16.38 -12.00 -16.76
N ALA A 179 16.82 -11.87 -15.50
CA ALA A 179 17.81 -10.88 -15.10
C ALA A 179 19.13 -11.02 -15.88
N ILE A 180 19.65 -12.24 -16.01
CA ILE A 180 20.86 -12.51 -16.79
C ILE A 180 20.66 -12.13 -18.26
N SER A 181 19.51 -12.44 -18.86
CA SER A 181 19.19 -12.10 -20.24
C SER A 181 19.20 -10.60 -20.50
N HIS A 182 18.59 -9.82 -19.57
CA HIS A 182 18.58 -8.36 -19.67
C HIS A 182 19.95 -7.73 -19.50
N LEU A 183 20.82 -8.33 -18.69
CA LEU A 183 22.18 -7.84 -18.43
C LEU A 183 23.20 -8.31 -19.47
N ASP A 184 22.90 -9.36 -20.25
CA ASP A 184 23.82 -9.98 -21.22
C ASP A 184 23.94 -9.18 -22.52
N ALA A 185 24.37 -7.93 -22.41
CA ALA A 185 24.71 -7.09 -23.54
C ALA A 185 25.95 -6.25 -23.24
N PRO A 186 26.77 -5.94 -24.25
CA PRO A 186 27.80 -4.93 -24.10
C PRO A 186 27.19 -3.57 -23.71
N GLY A 187 27.87 -2.80 -22.92
CA GLY A 187 27.38 -1.50 -22.49
C GLY A 187 28.36 -0.81 -21.54
N SER A 188 27.99 -0.63 -20.30
CA SER A 188 28.87 -0.10 -19.27
C SER A 188 29.59 -1.21 -18.50
N ILE A 189 30.64 -0.84 -17.78
CA ILE A 189 31.35 -1.72 -16.84
C ILE A 189 30.39 -2.15 -15.72
N ASP A 190 29.53 -1.25 -15.27
CA ASP A 190 28.53 -1.52 -14.25
C ASP A 190 27.54 -2.62 -14.70
N ARG A 191 27.08 -2.56 -15.95
CA ARG A 191 26.22 -3.62 -16.54
C ARG A 191 26.95 -4.96 -16.62
N MET A 192 28.25 -4.95 -16.96
CA MET A 192 29.07 -6.17 -16.97
C MET A 192 29.20 -6.76 -15.57
N ASP A 193 29.46 -5.93 -14.56
CA ASP A 193 29.51 -6.38 -13.17
C ASP A 193 28.15 -6.93 -12.70
N ALA A 194 27.06 -6.25 -13.02
CA ALA A 194 25.72 -6.73 -12.72
C ALA A 194 25.41 -8.09 -13.35
N PHE A 195 25.85 -8.30 -14.61
CA PHE A 195 25.75 -9.60 -15.28
C PHE A 195 26.55 -10.69 -14.52
N VAL A 196 27.80 -10.41 -14.15
CA VAL A 196 28.63 -11.35 -13.37
C VAL A 196 28.00 -11.68 -12.02
N VAL A 197 27.44 -10.66 -11.34
CA VAL A 197 26.73 -10.84 -10.07
C VAL A 197 25.49 -11.71 -10.26
N ALA A 198 24.66 -11.45 -11.26
CA ALA A 198 23.46 -12.24 -11.54
C ALA A 198 23.80 -13.70 -11.87
N CYS A 199 24.85 -13.94 -12.67
CA CYS A 199 25.37 -15.29 -12.94
C CYS A 199 25.81 -15.99 -11.64
N LYS A 200 26.52 -15.29 -10.74
CA LYS A 200 26.92 -15.85 -9.44
C LYS A 200 25.72 -16.18 -8.55
N ARG A 201 24.68 -15.37 -8.56
CA ARG A 201 23.40 -15.69 -7.86
C ARG A 201 22.80 -16.98 -8.41
N LYS A 202 22.75 -17.12 -9.72
CA LYS A 202 22.23 -18.36 -10.34
C LYS A 202 23.13 -19.56 -10.06
N ILE A 203 24.45 -19.41 -10.06
CA ILE A 203 25.39 -20.48 -9.67
C ILE A 203 25.10 -20.96 -8.25
N ASN A 204 24.85 -20.05 -7.31
CA ASN A 204 24.53 -20.41 -5.94
C ASN A 204 23.24 -21.24 -5.87
N ALA A 205 22.16 -20.80 -6.55
CA ALA A 205 20.92 -21.55 -6.63
C ALA A 205 21.12 -22.95 -7.26
N LEU A 206 21.84 -23.03 -8.37
CA LEU A 206 22.13 -24.29 -9.06
C LEU A 206 23.00 -25.26 -8.24
N ASN A 207 23.90 -24.70 -7.40
CA ASN A 207 24.75 -25.50 -6.52
C ASN A 207 23.93 -26.23 -5.44
N GLU A 208 22.95 -25.58 -4.84
CA GLU A 208 22.01 -26.22 -3.92
C GLU A 208 21.18 -27.31 -4.59
N LEU A 209 20.79 -27.08 -5.85
CA LEU A 209 20.05 -28.03 -6.67
C LEU A 209 20.95 -29.13 -7.28
N HIS A 210 22.27 -29.10 -7.01
CA HIS A 210 23.26 -30.05 -7.57
C HIS A 210 23.30 -30.12 -9.10
N ARG A 211 22.97 -29.00 -9.79
CA ARG A 211 22.92 -28.88 -11.26
C ARG A 211 24.26 -28.45 -11.82
N TYR A 212 25.31 -29.23 -11.54
CA TYR A 212 26.71 -28.89 -11.81
C TYR A 212 27.04 -28.61 -13.26
N LYS A 213 26.39 -29.30 -14.21
CA LYS A 213 26.63 -29.06 -15.65
C LYS A 213 26.22 -27.64 -16.05
N GLU A 214 25.16 -27.12 -15.49
CA GLU A 214 24.69 -25.76 -15.76
C GLU A 214 25.60 -24.72 -15.11
N ILE A 215 26.16 -25.02 -13.92
CA ILE A 215 27.18 -24.17 -13.29
C ILE A 215 28.40 -24.05 -14.19
N ILE A 216 28.88 -25.16 -14.79
CA ILE A 216 30.02 -25.12 -15.70
C ILE A 216 29.72 -24.23 -16.91
N THR A 217 28.54 -24.39 -17.52
CA THR A 217 28.11 -23.55 -18.65
C THR A 217 28.05 -22.07 -18.27
N LEU A 218 27.50 -21.77 -17.12
CA LEU A 218 27.35 -20.39 -16.66
C LEU A 218 28.69 -19.77 -16.25
N GLY A 219 29.58 -20.56 -15.62
CA GLY A 219 30.95 -20.16 -15.33
C GLY A 219 31.75 -19.83 -16.61
N GLN A 220 31.60 -20.65 -17.66
CA GLN A 220 32.22 -20.36 -18.96
C GLN A 220 31.67 -19.06 -19.56
N ARG A 221 30.37 -18.81 -19.45
CA ARG A 221 29.72 -17.59 -19.94
C ARG A 221 30.25 -16.33 -19.22
N ILE A 222 30.55 -16.45 -17.92
CA ILE A 222 31.24 -15.38 -17.19
C ILE A 222 32.62 -15.12 -17.78
N LEU A 223 33.43 -16.18 -17.99
CA LEU A 223 34.78 -16.06 -18.57
C LEU A 223 34.74 -15.41 -19.94
N ASP A 224 33.85 -15.86 -20.82
CA ASP A 224 33.68 -15.31 -22.18
C ASP A 224 33.34 -13.80 -22.14
N ARG A 225 32.51 -13.38 -21.19
CA ARG A 225 32.15 -11.96 -21.02
C ARG A 225 33.33 -11.13 -20.51
N LEU A 226 34.09 -11.61 -19.54
CA LEU A 226 35.29 -10.96 -19.04
C LEU A 226 36.37 -10.84 -20.11
N ASP A 227 36.55 -11.89 -20.92
CA ASP A 227 37.50 -11.90 -22.05
C ASP A 227 37.05 -10.97 -23.18
N HIS A 228 35.75 -10.87 -23.42
CA HIS A 228 35.20 -9.87 -24.34
C HIS A 228 35.50 -8.46 -23.87
N TYR A 229 35.25 -8.18 -22.60
CA TYR A 229 35.55 -6.87 -22.01
C TYR A 229 37.05 -6.52 -22.13
N GLU A 230 37.95 -7.45 -21.79
CA GLU A 230 39.39 -7.20 -21.85
C GLU A 230 39.88 -6.86 -23.27
N ARG A 231 39.34 -7.57 -24.29
CA ARG A 231 39.67 -7.34 -25.70
C ARG A 231 39.03 -6.06 -26.29
N HIS A 232 37.89 -5.64 -25.77
CA HIS A 232 37.07 -4.56 -26.31
C HIS A 232 36.78 -3.48 -25.27
N ALA A 233 37.70 -3.21 -24.34
CA ALA A 233 37.48 -2.29 -23.23
C ALA A 233 37.03 -0.88 -23.68
N LYS A 234 37.42 -0.47 -24.90
CA LYS A 234 37.04 0.84 -25.46
C LYS A 234 35.56 0.93 -25.84
N ASP A 235 34.88 -0.20 -26.00
CA ASP A 235 33.48 -0.29 -26.38
C ASP A 235 32.53 -0.23 -25.16
N TYR A 236 33.14 -0.25 -23.97
CA TYR A 236 32.40 -0.14 -22.70
C TYR A 236 32.50 1.30 -22.17
N ALA A 237 31.35 1.88 -21.86
CA ALA A 237 31.31 3.21 -21.26
C ALA A 237 32.01 3.20 -19.89
N GLU A 238 32.83 4.22 -19.66
CA GLU A 238 33.42 4.47 -18.35
C GLU A 238 32.43 5.28 -17.52
N ASP A 239 31.51 4.57 -16.87
CA ASP A 239 30.65 5.20 -15.89
C ASP A 239 31.38 5.33 -14.55
N SER A 240 30.95 6.28 -13.73
CA SER A 240 31.37 6.42 -12.33
C SER A 240 30.75 5.28 -11.53
N TYR A 241 31.27 4.05 -11.69
CA TYR A 241 30.63 2.89 -11.14
C TYR A 241 31.34 2.35 -9.92
N ARG A 242 30.59 1.68 -9.07
CA ARG A 242 31.08 0.92 -7.93
C ARG A 242 31.18 -0.56 -8.32
N LEU A 243 32.39 -1.10 -8.30
CA LEU A 243 32.55 -2.55 -8.34
C LEU A 243 31.90 -3.17 -7.12
N SER A 244 31.10 -4.22 -7.30
CA SER A 244 30.35 -4.89 -6.24
C SER A 244 31.20 -5.41 -5.07
N TRP A 245 32.51 -5.43 -5.19
CA TRP A 245 33.45 -5.98 -4.21
C TRP A 245 34.58 -5.02 -3.82
N SER A 246 34.75 -3.88 -4.49
CA SER A 246 35.89 -2.98 -4.29
C SER A 246 35.44 -1.57 -3.90
N ASP A 247 36.02 -1.05 -2.83
CA ASP A 247 35.95 0.38 -2.49
C ASP A 247 36.89 1.23 -3.39
N HIS A 248 37.62 0.59 -4.34
CA HIS A 248 38.56 1.21 -5.26
C HIS A 248 38.08 1.06 -6.72
N PRO A 249 37.35 2.02 -7.26
CA PRO A 249 36.69 1.91 -8.56
C PRO A 249 37.63 1.78 -9.76
N ASN A 250 38.95 2.00 -9.59
CA ASN A 250 39.92 2.03 -10.69
C ASN A 250 40.83 0.80 -10.77
N ASP A 251 40.55 -0.29 -10.05
CA ASP A 251 41.42 -1.48 -10.07
C ASP A 251 40.80 -2.57 -10.95
N ARG A 252 40.74 -2.31 -12.26
CA ARG A 252 40.20 -3.23 -13.28
C ARG A 252 40.88 -4.59 -13.28
N ASP A 253 42.21 -4.60 -13.22
CA ASP A 253 42.98 -5.84 -13.30
C ASP A 253 42.67 -6.74 -12.11
N ARG A 254 42.49 -6.14 -10.94
CA ARG A 254 42.12 -6.85 -9.73
C ARG A 254 40.70 -7.39 -9.81
N TYR A 255 39.76 -6.64 -10.39
CA TYR A 255 38.40 -7.09 -10.63
C TYR A 255 38.36 -8.28 -11.60
N LEU A 256 39.11 -8.18 -12.69
CA LEU A 256 39.17 -9.25 -13.68
C LEU A 256 39.79 -10.52 -13.09
N ASP A 257 40.92 -10.40 -12.36
CA ASP A 257 41.57 -11.52 -11.66
C ASP A 257 40.59 -12.19 -10.69
N PHE A 258 39.94 -11.39 -9.84
CA PHE A 258 38.97 -11.89 -8.87
C PHE A 258 37.78 -12.59 -9.53
N SER A 259 37.16 -11.97 -10.53
CA SER A 259 35.96 -12.52 -11.19
C SER A 259 36.28 -13.77 -12.00
N ARG A 260 37.43 -13.81 -12.69
CA ARG A 260 37.92 -15.01 -13.39
C ARG A 260 38.22 -16.15 -12.42
N ALA A 261 38.95 -15.85 -11.35
CA ALA A 261 39.27 -16.83 -10.33
C ALA A 261 37.99 -17.46 -9.73
N GLN A 262 37.00 -16.65 -9.39
CA GLN A 262 35.73 -17.20 -8.91
C GLN A 262 35.05 -18.11 -9.95
N ALA A 263 35.02 -17.72 -11.24
CA ALA A 263 34.46 -18.55 -12.29
C ALA A 263 35.23 -19.88 -12.44
N TRP A 264 36.57 -19.85 -12.44
CA TRP A 264 37.39 -21.05 -12.44
C TRP A 264 37.13 -21.94 -11.23
N GLY A 265 37.01 -21.37 -10.03
CA GLY A 265 36.67 -22.10 -8.80
C GLY A 265 35.32 -22.79 -8.87
N PHE A 266 34.28 -22.12 -9.37
CA PHE A 266 32.95 -22.73 -9.55
C PHE A 266 32.98 -23.89 -10.59
N ILE A 267 33.72 -23.71 -11.70
CA ILE A 267 33.88 -24.73 -12.74
C ILE A 267 34.65 -25.91 -12.16
N ALA A 268 35.77 -25.66 -11.48
CA ALA A 268 36.59 -26.70 -10.87
C ALA A 268 35.79 -27.54 -9.86
N GLN A 269 35.09 -26.88 -8.96
CA GLN A 269 34.26 -27.53 -7.97
C GLN A 269 33.15 -28.37 -8.61
N SER A 270 32.53 -27.87 -9.67
CA SER A 270 31.46 -28.59 -10.37
C SER A 270 31.98 -29.83 -11.05
N TYR A 271 33.16 -29.77 -11.71
CA TYR A 271 33.80 -30.95 -12.30
C TYR A 271 34.25 -31.97 -11.25
N ALA A 272 34.80 -31.51 -10.11
CA ALA A 272 35.20 -32.38 -9.01
C ALA A 272 34.01 -33.17 -8.44
N LEU A 273 32.87 -32.47 -8.20
CA LEU A 273 31.65 -33.11 -7.69
C LEU A 273 30.95 -34.00 -8.73
N LEU A 274 31.09 -33.71 -10.02
CA LEU A 274 30.64 -34.60 -11.09
C LEU A 274 31.49 -35.88 -11.15
N SER A 275 32.81 -35.77 -10.93
CA SER A 275 33.69 -36.95 -10.88
C SER A 275 33.35 -37.88 -9.73
N GLU A 276 33.06 -37.34 -8.55
CA GLU A 276 32.63 -38.11 -7.38
C GLU A 276 31.33 -38.90 -7.66
N LYS A 277 30.39 -38.30 -8.38
CA LYS A 277 29.09 -38.90 -8.74
C LYS A 277 29.14 -39.78 -10.00
N GLY A 278 30.24 -39.73 -10.75
CA GLY A 278 30.39 -40.43 -12.04
C GLY A 278 30.36 -41.94 -11.86
N LYS A 279 29.50 -42.62 -12.67
CA LYS A 279 29.38 -44.08 -12.68
C LYS A 279 30.33 -44.74 -13.72
N VAL A 280 30.72 -43.96 -14.72
CA VAL A 280 31.59 -44.44 -15.82
C VAL A 280 33.01 -43.93 -15.56
N ILE A 281 33.97 -44.85 -15.53
CA ILE A 281 35.38 -44.54 -15.18
C ILE A 281 35.98 -43.49 -16.10
N SER A 282 35.73 -43.59 -17.42
CA SER A 282 36.25 -42.63 -18.40
C SER A 282 35.69 -41.22 -18.20
N GLU A 283 34.39 -41.08 -17.88
CA GLU A 283 33.76 -39.79 -17.58
C GLU A 283 34.26 -39.20 -16.27
N LYS A 284 34.46 -40.06 -15.26
CA LYS A 284 35.06 -39.66 -13.98
C LYS A 284 36.44 -39.07 -14.19
N LEU A 285 37.33 -39.80 -14.88
CA LEU A 285 38.70 -39.39 -15.16
C LEU A 285 38.77 -38.07 -15.96
N ALA A 286 37.90 -37.93 -16.97
CA ALA A 286 37.81 -36.68 -17.74
C ALA A 286 37.36 -35.50 -16.90
N ALA A 287 36.40 -35.70 -15.96
CA ALA A 287 35.96 -34.67 -15.05
C ALA A 287 37.04 -34.29 -14.03
N GLU A 288 37.77 -35.28 -13.48
CA GLU A 288 38.93 -35.03 -12.58
C GLU A 288 40.01 -34.21 -13.30
N GLN A 289 40.35 -34.56 -14.55
CA GLN A 289 41.34 -33.82 -15.35
C GLN A 289 40.89 -32.37 -15.58
N LYS A 290 39.62 -32.14 -15.90
CA LYS A 290 39.07 -30.80 -16.06
C LYS A 290 39.04 -30.02 -14.75
N ALA A 291 38.67 -30.64 -13.64
CA ALA A 291 38.73 -30.02 -12.34
C ALA A 291 40.14 -29.54 -12.00
N GLN A 292 41.16 -30.41 -12.24
CA GLN A 292 42.56 -30.06 -11.98
C GLN A 292 43.06 -28.92 -12.87
N GLU A 293 42.63 -28.89 -14.15
CA GLU A 293 42.96 -27.80 -15.08
C GLU A 293 42.47 -26.46 -14.52
N TYR A 294 41.21 -26.37 -14.11
CA TYR A 294 40.64 -25.14 -13.58
C TYR A 294 41.15 -24.78 -12.17
N LEU A 295 41.47 -25.75 -11.30
CA LEU A 295 42.15 -25.51 -10.05
C LEU A 295 43.53 -24.88 -10.26
N THR A 296 44.29 -25.35 -11.25
CA THR A 296 45.59 -24.78 -11.59
C THR A 296 45.48 -23.32 -12.01
N LEU A 297 44.47 -22.98 -12.83
CA LEU A 297 44.20 -21.59 -13.21
C LEU A 297 43.82 -20.74 -11.98
N PHE A 298 42.97 -21.27 -11.11
CA PHE A 298 42.54 -20.64 -9.89
C PHE A 298 43.71 -20.34 -8.93
N ASP A 299 44.57 -21.33 -8.66
CA ASP A 299 45.70 -21.21 -7.73
C ASP A 299 46.78 -20.23 -8.23
N ASN A 300 46.91 -20.09 -9.57
CA ASN A 300 47.80 -19.13 -10.18
C ASN A 300 47.31 -17.70 -10.14
N SER A 301 46.03 -17.46 -9.86
CA SER A 301 45.47 -16.09 -9.72
C SER A 301 45.92 -15.41 -8.45
N GLY A 302 45.85 -14.08 -8.44
CA GLY A 302 46.10 -13.28 -7.23
C GLY A 302 45.06 -13.61 -6.14
N TYR A 303 43.81 -13.77 -6.51
CA TYR A 303 42.74 -14.14 -5.59
C TYR A 303 42.90 -15.55 -5.02
N GLY A 304 43.31 -16.55 -5.84
CA GLY A 304 43.49 -17.96 -5.43
C GLY A 304 44.42 -18.13 -4.23
N LYS A 305 45.35 -17.20 -4.01
CA LYS A 305 46.26 -17.19 -2.86
C LYS A 305 45.63 -16.71 -1.57
N THR A 306 44.44 -16.18 -1.59
CA THR A 306 43.75 -15.67 -0.41
C THR A 306 43.12 -16.80 0.42
N PHE A 307 42.88 -16.54 1.70
CA PHE A 307 42.17 -17.47 2.55
C PHE A 307 40.73 -17.74 2.05
N ALA A 308 40.05 -16.71 1.57
CA ALA A 308 38.70 -16.84 1.01
C ALA A 308 38.65 -17.77 -0.20
N ALA A 309 39.65 -17.67 -1.08
CA ALA A 309 39.78 -18.54 -2.24
C ALA A 309 39.99 -20.01 -1.83
N ARG A 310 40.94 -20.26 -0.91
CA ARG A 310 41.21 -21.63 -0.40
C ARG A 310 39.94 -22.26 0.22
N ARG A 311 39.20 -21.50 0.99
CA ARG A 311 37.92 -21.94 1.55
C ARG A 311 36.92 -22.32 0.46
N MET A 312 36.85 -21.55 -0.62
CA MET A 312 35.94 -21.81 -1.75
C MET A 312 36.22 -23.16 -2.41
N ILE A 313 37.47 -23.54 -2.59
CA ILE A 313 37.85 -24.77 -3.33
C ILE A 313 38.06 -25.99 -2.42
N ALA A 314 38.08 -25.84 -1.10
CA ALA A 314 38.30 -26.96 -0.18
C ALA A 314 37.33 -28.14 -0.43
N PRO A 315 36.03 -27.97 -0.73
CA PRO A 315 35.14 -29.07 -1.11
C PRO A 315 35.57 -29.78 -2.42
N ALA A 316 36.08 -29.04 -3.40
CA ALA A 316 36.60 -29.64 -4.63
C ALA A 316 37.86 -30.46 -4.36
N GLN A 317 38.77 -29.95 -3.55
CA GLN A 317 39.97 -30.66 -3.10
C GLN A 317 39.61 -31.95 -2.37
N MET A 318 38.61 -31.93 -1.49
CA MET A 318 38.08 -33.14 -0.85
C MET A 318 37.54 -34.15 -1.85
N ALA A 319 36.75 -33.72 -2.83
CA ALA A 319 36.18 -34.58 -3.85
C ALA A 319 37.25 -35.22 -4.79
N LEU A 320 38.39 -34.54 -4.95
CA LEU A 320 39.52 -35.00 -5.72
C LEU A 320 40.56 -35.82 -4.91
N GLY A 321 40.29 -36.04 -3.62
CA GLY A 321 41.23 -36.76 -2.74
C GLY A 321 42.46 -35.93 -2.31
N MET A 322 42.48 -34.60 -2.55
CA MET A 322 43.51 -33.67 -2.10
C MET A 322 43.29 -33.29 -0.62
N TYR A 323 43.36 -34.31 0.24
CA TYR A 323 42.92 -34.17 1.64
C TYR A 323 43.81 -33.25 2.45
N ASP A 324 45.13 -33.22 2.22
CA ASP A 324 46.07 -32.45 3.01
C ASP A 324 45.87 -30.94 2.79
N GLU A 325 45.63 -30.51 1.56
CA GLU A 325 45.33 -29.12 1.21
C GLU A 325 43.98 -28.68 1.77
N ALA A 326 42.95 -29.50 1.60
CA ALA A 326 41.62 -29.21 2.11
C ALA A 326 41.62 -29.14 3.65
N LEU A 327 42.23 -30.09 4.33
CA LEU A 327 42.31 -30.13 5.78
C LEU A 327 43.10 -28.95 6.35
N SER A 328 44.22 -28.54 5.70
CA SER A 328 44.95 -27.33 6.07
C SER A 328 44.05 -26.07 6.05
N THR A 329 43.16 -25.99 5.08
CA THR A 329 42.17 -24.90 4.99
C THR A 329 41.13 -25.00 6.12
N TYR A 330 40.62 -26.18 6.40
CA TYR A 330 39.65 -26.40 7.48
C TYR A 330 40.26 -26.16 8.88
N ASP A 331 41.53 -26.49 9.10
CA ASP A 331 42.25 -26.15 10.32
C ASP A 331 42.39 -24.65 10.53
N GLU A 332 42.58 -23.88 9.46
CA GLU A 332 42.59 -22.42 9.52
C GLU A 332 41.20 -21.84 9.82
N ILE A 333 40.13 -22.44 9.25
CA ILE A 333 38.75 -22.04 9.55
C ILE A 333 38.46 -22.27 11.04
N GLU A 334 38.77 -23.47 11.57
CA GLU A 334 38.56 -23.82 12.97
C GLU A 334 39.29 -22.87 13.93
N ARG A 335 40.54 -22.52 13.60
CA ARG A 335 41.29 -21.53 14.41
C ARG A 335 40.63 -20.16 14.43
N ARG A 336 39.99 -19.76 13.35
CA ARG A 336 39.28 -18.46 13.26
C ARG A 336 37.92 -18.47 13.95
N MET A 337 37.33 -19.63 14.15
CA MET A 337 36.07 -19.77 14.92
C MET A 337 36.25 -19.46 16.41
N ALA A 338 37.47 -19.37 16.92
CA ALA A 338 37.78 -18.99 18.29
C ALA A 338 37.02 -19.78 19.38
N GLY A 339 36.69 -21.05 19.08
CA GLY A 339 35.97 -21.95 19.98
C GLY A 339 34.45 -22.01 19.78
N ASP A 340 33.90 -21.22 18.90
CA ASP A 340 32.50 -21.38 18.46
C ASP A 340 32.41 -22.59 17.51
N THR A 341 32.03 -23.74 18.07
CA THR A 341 31.95 -25.02 17.39
C THR A 341 30.52 -25.55 17.23
N LEU A 342 29.52 -24.78 17.66
CA LEU A 342 28.11 -25.16 17.52
C LEU A 342 27.50 -24.54 16.24
N ASN A 343 28.08 -24.86 15.09
CA ASN A 343 27.65 -24.33 13.81
C ASN A 343 27.90 -25.35 12.67
N ASP A 344 27.27 -25.07 11.51
CA ASP A 344 27.37 -25.93 10.32
C ASP A 344 28.77 -26.01 9.73
N ASP A 345 29.56 -24.94 9.78
CA ASP A 345 30.92 -24.92 9.28
C ASP A 345 31.81 -25.94 10.03
N TYR A 346 31.63 -26.04 11.35
CA TYR A 346 32.36 -27.04 12.13
C TYR A 346 31.88 -28.47 11.87
N ALA A 347 30.58 -28.64 11.63
CA ALA A 347 30.05 -29.95 11.20
C ALA A 347 30.68 -30.40 9.87
N VAL A 348 30.88 -29.50 8.92
CA VAL A 348 31.58 -29.78 7.66
C VAL A 348 33.03 -30.18 7.90
N ILE A 349 33.74 -29.50 8.77
CA ILE A 349 35.12 -29.83 9.14
C ILE A 349 35.19 -31.25 9.68
N LEU A 350 34.34 -31.61 10.64
CA LEU A 350 34.30 -32.94 11.22
C LEU A 350 34.00 -34.02 10.19
N ARG A 351 33.03 -33.78 9.30
CA ARG A 351 32.70 -34.70 8.22
C ARG A 351 33.86 -34.87 7.25
N SER A 352 34.53 -33.80 6.88
CA SER A 352 35.67 -33.82 5.97
C SER A 352 36.85 -34.59 6.57
N ARG A 353 37.14 -34.38 7.87
CA ARG A 353 38.14 -35.16 8.61
C ARG A 353 37.78 -36.67 8.66
N ALA A 354 36.51 -36.99 8.91
CA ALA A 354 36.05 -38.40 8.91
C ALA A 354 36.27 -39.06 7.53
N ILE A 355 35.95 -38.39 6.44
CA ILE A 355 36.18 -38.88 5.08
C ILE A 355 37.68 -39.08 4.83
N ALA A 356 38.50 -38.08 5.08
CA ALA A 356 39.93 -38.11 4.88
C ALA A 356 40.60 -39.21 5.71
N ALA A 357 40.24 -39.39 6.99
CA ALA A 357 40.75 -40.43 7.85
C ALA A 357 40.34 -41.83 7.33
N ARG A 358 39.09 -42.01 6.91
CA ARG A 358 38.60 -43.26 6.33
C ARG A 358 39.42 -43.67 5.10
N ASP A 359 39.62 -42.73 4.19
CA ASP A 359 40.27 -42.99 2.91
C ASP A 359 41.81 -43.22 3.06
N LYS A 360 42.37 -42.66 4.16
CA LYS A 360 43.76 -42.96 4.59
C LYS A 360 43.88 -44.28 5.39
N GLY A 361 42.78 -45.01 5.63
CA GLY A 361 42.74 -46.26 6.36
C GLY A 361 42.71 -46.10 7.90
N ASN A 362 42.58 -44.91 8.43
CA ASN A 362 42.52 -44.59 9.89
C ASN A 362 41.09 -44.73 10.42
N TYR A 363 40.53 -45.93 10.39
CA TYR A 363 39.10 -46.17 10.69
C TYR A 363 38.67 -45.76 12.12
N ALA A 364 39.57 -45.89 13.09
CA ALA A 364 39.26 -45.46 14.48
C ALA A 364 39.06 -43.95 14.58
N GLU A 365 39.93 -43.19 13.94
CA GLU A 365 39.85 -41.71 13.87
C GLU A 365 38.65 -41.28 13.03
N ALA A 366 38.39 -41.96 11.91
CA ALA A 366 37.23 -41.72 11.09
C ALA A 366 35.91 -41.89 11.88
N LEU A 367 35.82 -42.94 12.71
CA LEU A 367 34.65 -43.21 13.55
C LEU A 367 34.48 -42.13 14.65
N ASP A 368 35.56 -41.63 15.24
CA ASP A 368 35.49 -40.53 16.22
C ASP A 368 34.93 -39.26 15.57
N TYR A 369 35.50 -38.83 14.46
CA TYR A 369 35.01 -37.67 13.75
C TYR A 369 33.57 -37.85 13.26
N GLN A 370 33.19 -39.03 12.78
CA GLN A 370 31.82 -39.32 12.36
C GLN A 370 30.83 -39.25 13.52
N THR A 371 31.22 -39.73 14.72
CA THR A 371 30.40 -39.68 15.91
C THR A 371 30.21 -38.23 16.38
N ARG A 372 31.29 -37.46 16.42
CA ARG A 372 31.24 -36.03 16.77
C ARG A 372 30.40 -35.23 15.74
N TYR A 373 30.56 -35.52 14.46
CA TYR A 373 29.74 -34.97 13.42
C TYR A 373 28.24 -35.24 13.61
N ALA A 374 27.89 -36.53 13.91
CA ALA A 374 26.50 -36.92 14.12
C ALA A 374 25.87 -36.22 15.32
N TYR A 375 26.63 -36.07 16.40
CA TYR A 375 26.19 -35.36 17.59
C TYR A 375 25.99 -33.87 17.34
N LEU A 376 26.98 -33.22 16.70
CA LEU A 376 26.94 -31.80 16.37
C LEU A 376 25.82 -31.50 15.39
N SER A 377 25.72 -32.29 14.34
CA SER A 377 24.68 -32.14 13.30
C SER A 377 23.27 -32.22 13.90
N LYS A 378 23.08 -33.11 14.91
CA LYS A 378 21.83 -33.16 15.66
C LYS A 378 21.64 -31.90 16.50
N ALA A 379 22.65 -31.45 17.23
CA ALA A 379 22.57 -30.29 18.10
C ALA A 379 22.28 -29.00 17.31
N VAL A 380 22.91 -28.83 16.13
CA VAL A 380 22.68 -27.71 15.21
C VAL A 380 21.27 -27.79 14.65
N SER A 381 20.80 -28.99 14.21
CA SER A 381 19.43 -29.18 13.73
C SER A 381 18.39 -28.86 14.82
N ASP A 382 18.61 -29.32 16.05
CA ASP A 382 17.70 -29.06 17.17
C ASP A 382 17.68 -27.55 17.56
N SER A 383 18.81 -26.86 17.38
CA SER A 383 18.91 -25.40 17.57
C SER A 383 18.16 -24.65 16.48
N LEU A 384 18.33 -25.07 15.22
CA LEU A 384 17.64 -24.49 14.07
C LEU A 384 16.12 -24.64 14.19
N HIS A 385 15.64 -25.85 14.52
CA HIS A 385 14.20 -26.08 14.71
C HIS A 385 13.61 -25.27 15.87
N ARG A 386 14.39 -25.01 16.91
CA ARG A 386 13.96 -24.10 17.99
C ARG A 386 13.88 -22.67 17.51
N SER A 387 14.87 -22.22 16.74
CA SER A 387 14.86 -20.89 16.13
C SER A 387 13.70 -20.73 15.15
N GLU A 388 13.50 -21.70 14.25
CA GLU A 388 12.36 -21.71 13.31
C GLU A 388 11.01 -21.67 14.04
N ALA A 389 10.87 -22.42 15.14
CA ALA A 389 9.64 -22.41 15.94
C ALA A 389 9.41 -21.05 16.62
N HIS A 390 10.47 -20.41 17.13
CA HIS A 390 10.40 -19.06 17.68
C HIS A 390 10.09 -18.02 16.61
N ASP A 391 10.73 -18.12 15.46
CA ASP A 391 10.48 -17.22 14.31
C ASP A 391 9.05 -17.41 13.79
N TYR A 392 8.59 -18.66 13.69
CA TYR A 392 7.20 -18.93 13.30
C TYR A 392 6.20 -18.35 14.31
N ALA A 393 6.46 -18.51 15.61
CA ALA A 393 5.61 -17.92 16.65
C ALA A 393 5.62 -16.38 16.58
N ALA A 394 6.81 -15.78 16.39
CA ALA A 394 6.93 -14.33 16.24
C ALA A 394 6.19 -13.79 15.00
N ARG A 395 6.32 -14.50 13.86
CA ARG A 395 5.59 -14.17 12.61
C ARG A 395 4.09 -14.32 12.77
N TYR A 396 3.65 -15.40 13.43
CA TYR A 396 2.24 -15.62 13.70
C TYR A 396 1.66 -14.48 14.54
N HIS A 397 2.35 -14.07 15.61
CA HIS A 397 1.93 -12.92 16.41
C HIS A 397 1.99 -11.60 15.64
N ALA A 398 3.00 -11.39 14.79
CA ALA A 398 3.07 -10.20 13.95
C ALA A 398 1.92 -10.17 12.92
N GLN A 399 1.60 -11.31 12.32
CA GLN A 399 0.48 -11.44 11.39
C GLN A 399 -0.87 -11.23 12.08
N GLU A 400 -1.04 -11.75 13.29
CA GLU A 400 -2.23 -11.56 14.12
C GLU A 400 -2.41 -10.06 14.47
N GLN A 401 -1.34 -9.37 14.87
CA GLN A 401 -1.35 -7.94 15.11
C GLN A 401 -1.67 -7.14 13.83
N GLN A 402 -1.13 -7.55 12.70
CA GLN A 402 -1.39 -6.88 11.42
C GLN A 402 -2.85 -7.05 10.98
N LEU A 403 -3.43 -8.23 11.19
CA LEU A 403 -4.86 -8.47 10.95
C LEU A 403 -5.73 -7.61 11.89
N GLU A 404 -5.37 -7.52 13.18
CA GLU A 404 -6.08 -6.68 14.14
C GLU A 404 -6.01 -5.19 13.76
N ILE A 405 -4.85 -4.72 13.27
CA ILE A 405 -4.70 -3.35 12.75
C ILE A 405 -5.60 -3.14 11.53
N GLN A 406 -5.59 -4.07 10.57
CA GLN A 406 -6.43 -3.99 9.37
C GLN A 406 -7.93 -4.01 9.72
N GLU A 407 -8.35 -4.82 10.68
CA GLU A 407 -9.73 -4.83 11.16
C GLU A 407 -10.12 -3.48 11.79
N LYS A 408 -9.27 -2.92 12.64
CA LYS A 408 -9.49 -1.59 13.24
C LYS A 408 -9.52 -0.47 12.21
N GLU A 409 -8.66 -0.53 11.21
CA GLU A 409 -8.67 0.43 10.10
C GLU A 409 -9.95 0.30 9.26
N ALA A 410 -10.39 -0.92 8.98
CA ALA A 410 -11.65 -1.18 8.26
C ALA A 410 -12.86 -0.71 9.07
N GLU A 411 -12.88 -0.92 10.39
CA GLU A 411 -13.92 -0.39 11.28
C GLU A 411 -13.93 1.14 11.32
N ALA A 412 -12.75 1.77 11.41
CA ALA A 412 -12.61 3.21 11.35
C ALA A 412 -13.12 3.78 10.02
N GLN A 413 -12.77 3.17 8.89
CA GLN A 413 -13.27 3.56 7.57
C GLN A 413 -14.80 3.42 7.47
N ARG A 414 -15.36 2.32 7.96
CA ARG A 414 -16.83 2.13 8.02
C ARG A 414 -17.50 3.21 8.87
N SER A 415 -16.94 3.52 10.03
CA SER A 415 -17.43 4.58 10.91
C SER A 415 -17.39 5.94 10.22
N HIS A 416 -16.32 6.26 9.50
CA HIS A 416 -16.22 7.50 8.71
C HIS A 416 -17.27 7.57 7.60
N ILE A 417 -17.49 6.48 6.86
CA ILE A 417 -18.51 6.41 5.80
C ILE A 417 -19.90 6.61 6.40
N ILE A 418 -20.22 5.95 7.51
CA ILE A 418 -21.51 6.10 8.21
C ILE A 418 -21.69 7.54 8.69
N SER A 419 -20.67 8.14 9.31
CA SER A 419 -20.70 9.51 9.77
C SER A 419 -20.92 10.50 8.62
N LEU A 420 -20.28 10.29 7.49
CA LEU A 420 -20.47 11.09 6.28
C LEU A 420 -21.90 10.96 5.74
N ALA A 421 -22.42 9.72 5.69
CA ALA A 421 -23.78 9.46 5.24
C ALA A 421 -24.82 10.15 6.15
N ILE A 422 -24.64 10.10 7.46
CA ILE A 422 -25.50 10.81 8.43
C ILE A 422 -25.42 12.33 8.22
N ALA A 423 -24.22 12.89 8.01
CA ALA A 423 -24.04 14.30 7.72
C ALA A 423 -24.76 14.74 6.44
N VAL A 424 -24.66 13.93 5.36
CA VAL A 424 -25.38 14.20 4.10
C VAL A 424 -26.89 14.15 4.31
N LEU A 425 -27.41 13.15 5.03
CA LEU A 425 -28.84 13.04 5.34
C LEU A 425 -29.34 14.22 6.16
N ALA A 426 -28.55 14.69 7.14
CA ALA A 426 -28.87 15.86 7.93
C ALA A 426 -28.93 17.13 7.06
N LEU A 427 -27.99 17.31 6.15
CA LEU A 427 -27.99 18.43 5.20
C LEU A 427 -29.21 18.39 4.27
N LEU A 428 -29.57 17.21 3.76
CA LEU A 428 -30.77 17.03 2.94
C LEU A 428 -32.05 17.32 3.72
N ALA A 429 -32.12 16.92 5.00
CA ALA A 429 -33.25 17.22 5.87
C ALA A 429 -33.40 18.73 6.12
N ILE A 430 -32.28 19.43 6.35
CA ILE A 430 -32.26 20.88 6.50
C ILE A 430 -32.69 21.57 5.19
N ALA A 431 -32.16 21.15 4.06
CA ALA A 431 -32.54 21.69 2.75
C ALA A 431 -34.04 21.49 2.47
N PHE A 432 -34.56 20.31 2.80
CA PHE A 432 -35.99 20.01 2.67
C PHE A 432 -36.84 20.89 3.61
N ALA A 433 -36.43 21.05 4.85
CA ALA A 433 -37.11 21.94 5.78
C ALA A 433 -37.14 23.39 5.29
N VAL A 434 -36.00 23.91 4.80
CA VAL A 434 -35.91 25.27 4.23
C VAL A 434 -36.83 25.39 3.01
N TYR A 435 -36.81 24.38 2.10
CA TYR A 435 -37.69 24.35 0.95
C TYR A 435 -39.15 24.37 1.36
N PHE A 436 -39.54 23.54 2.33
CA PHE A 436 -40.91 23.47 2.83
C PHE A 436 -41.37 24.78 3.48
N PHE A 437 -40.53 25.40 4.29
CA PHE A 437 -40.86 26.71 4.89
C PHE A 437 -40.96 27.80 3.83
N ARG A 438 -40.10 27.83 2.81
CA ARG A 438 -40.23 28.78 1.69
C ARG A 438 -41.52 28.57 0.91
N GLN A 439 -41.90 27.33 0.60
CA GLN A 439 -43.15 27.02 -0.05
C GLN A 439 -44.37 27.48 0.75
N LYS A 440 -44.36 27.17 2.05
CA LYS A 440 -45.42 27.62 2.97
C LYS A 440 -45.56 29.14 2.99
N ARG A 441 -44.45 29.87 3.01
CA ARG A 441 -44.43 31.33 2.97
C ARG A 441 -45.00 31.88 1.66
N ILE A 442 -44.58 31.33 0.53
CA ILE A 442 -45.06 31.75 -0.80
C ILE A 442 -46.58 31.52 -0.91
N ILE A 443 -47.08 30.36 -0.46
CA ILE A 443 -48.52 30.07 -0.45
C ILE A 443 -49.26 31.07 0.45
N SER A 444 -48.74 31.37 1.63
CA SER A 444 -49.35 32.36 2.54
C SER A 444 -49.39 33.75 1.94
N GLU A 445 -48.32 34.19 1.27
CA GLU A 445 -48.27 35.49 0.59
C GLU A 445 -49.27 35.55 -0.59
N LYS A 446 -49.36 34.47 -1.38
CA LYS A 446 -50.39 34.37 -2.46
C LYS A 446 -51.83 34.41 -1.90
N ASN A 447 -52.09 33.69 -0.83
CA ASN A 447 -53.39 33.71 -0.18
C ASN A 447 -53.77 35.10 0.35
N ARG A 448 -52.82 35.82 0.98
CA ARG A 448 -53.04 37.21 1.44
C ARG A 448 -53.33 38.16 0.28
N ALA A 449 -52.56 38.03 -0.83
CA ALA A 449 -52.83 38.83 -2.02
C ALA A 449 -54.20 38.55 -2.59
N LEU A 450 -54.62 37.28 -2.65
CA LEU A 450 -55.93 36.88 -3.13
C LEU A 450 -57.05 37.41 -2.23
N VAL A 451 -56.90 37.36 -0.91
CA VAL A 451 -57.84 37.91 0.06
C VAL A 451 -58.02 39.43 -0.11
N ARG A 452 -56.89 40.16 -0.32
CA ARG A 452 -56.96 41.59 -0.63
C ARG A 452 -57.77 41.90 -1.89
N MET A 453 -57.50 41.17 -2.98
CA MET A 453 -58.24 41.33 -4.23
C MET A 453 -59.75 41.06 -4.05
N ILE A 454 -60.09 39.97 -3.34
CA ILE A 454 -61.51 39.62 -3.01
C ILE A 454 -62.18 40.74 -2.19
N ASN A 455 -61.46 41.34 -1.24
CA ASN A 455 -62.00 42.40 -0.41
C ASN A 455 -62.11 43.74 -1.18
N GLU A 456 -61.12 44.08 -2.01
CA GLU A 456 -61.12 45.26 -2.85
C GLU A 456 -62.29 45.24 -3.89
N GLN A 457 -62.53 44.09 -4.51
CA GLN A 457 -63.67 43.92 -5.42
C GLN A 457 -65.03 44.04 -4.73
N ALA A 458 -65.11 43.79 -3.43
CA ALA A 458 -66.33 43.89 -2.68
C ALA A 458 -66.56 45.26 -2.03
N GLU A 459 -65.50 46.12 -1.99
CA GLU A 459 -65.56 47.51 -1.51
C GLU A 459 -65.81 48.53 -2.62
N GLU A 460 -65.78 48.11 -3.93
CA GLU A 460 -66.35 48.97 -4.93
C GLU A 460 -67.83 49.25 -4.57
N PRO A 461 -68.18 50.50 -4.27
CA PRO A 461 -69.55 50.79 -3.95
C PRO A 461 -70.38 50.43 -5.17
N LEU A 462 -71.26 49.45 -5.02
CA LEU A 462 -72.38 49.31 -5.91
C LEU A 462 -73.00 50.68 -5.96
N THR A 463 -72.73 51.45 -7.04
CA THR A 463 -73.43 52.71 -7.30
C THR A 463 -74.91 52.43 -7.10
N PRO A 464 -75.57 53.21 -6.21
CA PRO A 464 -77.00 52.98 -6.02
C PRO A 464 -77.67 53.09 -7.39
N LEU A 465 -78.47 52.09 -7.76
CA LEU A 465 -79.29 52.03 -8.95
C LEU A 465 -80.33 53.19 -9.01
N ALA A 466 -79.99 54.37 -8.42
CA ALA A 466 -80.80 55.58 -8.43
C ALA A 466 -80.72 56.38 -9.74
N SER A 467 -79.90 56.01 -10.72
CA SER A 467 -79.76 56.73 -11.98
C SER A 467 -80.35 56.02 -13.21
N ARG A 468 -81.05 54.90 -13.02
CA ARG A 468 -81.86 54.30 -14.08
C ARG A 468 -83.36 54.36 -13.74
N ARG A 469 -83.85 55.58 -13.49
CA ARG A 469 -85.27 55.85 -13.56
C ARG A 469 -85.63 56.00 -15.02
N GLU A 470 -86.11 54.91 -15.62
CA GLU A 470 -87.06 54.83 -16.75
C GLU A 470 -87.09 53.43 -17.32
N ALA A 471 -87.64 52.50 -16.55
CA ALA A 471 -88.29 51.32 -17.10
C ALA A 471 -89.16 50.64 -15.99
N GLY A 472 -90.40 50.59 -16.17
CA GLY A 472 -91.46 50.33 -15.22
C GLY A 472 -91.46 49.02 -14.45
N GLY A 473 -92.06 49.06 -13.29
CA GLY A 473 -92.69 47.99 -12.57
C GLY A 473 -91.85 46.78 -12.11
N GLU A 474 -91.07 46.17 -13.00
CA GLU A 474 -90.36 44.89 -12.76
C GLU A 474 -89.04 45.07 -11.94
N ALA A 475 -88.30 46.10 -12.16
CA ALA A 475 -87.07 46.38 -11.35
C ALA A 475 -87.44 46.70 -9.90
N SER A 476 -88.56 47.34 -9.64
CA SER A 476 -89.09 47.64 -8.32
C SER A 476 -89.46 46.39 -7.53
N ILE A 477 -90.00 45.33 -8.23
CA ILE A 477 -90.32 44.05 -7.59
C ILE A 477 -89.13 43.23 -7.22
N PHE A 478 -88.10 43.18 -8.11
CA PHE A 478 -86.81 42.50 -7.79
C PHE A 478 -86.09 43.17 -6.57
N ASP A 479 -86.00 44.49 -6.55
CA ASP A 479 -85.43 45.22 -5.43
C ASP A 479 -86.16 44.98 -4.13
N ALA A 480 -87.48 44.86 -4.14
CA ALA A 480 -88.27 44.50 -2.98
C ALA A 480 -88.02 43.07 -2.51
N ILE A 481 -87.80 42.14 -3.41
CA ILE A 481 -87.47 40.73 -3.10
C ILE A 481 -86.07 40.66 -2.51
N ASP A 482 -85.07 41.25 -3.16
CA ASP A 482 -83.67 41.27 -2.66
C ASP A 482 -83.58 41.93 -1.28
N THR A 483 -84.23 43.08 -1.10
CA THR A 483 -84.29 43.78 0.19
C THR A 483 -84.93 42.90 1.25
N ALA A 484 -86.06 42.24 0.99
CA ALA A 484 -86.68 41.39 1.94
C ALA A 484 -85.81 40.15 2.29
N ILE A 485 -85.21 39.53 1.29
CA ILE A 485 -84.28 38.41 1.52
C ILE A 485 -83.11 38.77 2.40
N ARG A 486 -82.52 39.94 2.19
CA ARG A 486 -81.34 40.44 2.94
C ARG A 486 -81.69 41.04 4.30
N THR A 487 -82.70 41.91 4.41
CA THR A 487 -83.02 42.59 5.65
C THR A 487 -83.76 41.72 6.68
N GLU A 488 -84.56 40.78 6.19
CA GLU A 488 -85.26 39.82 7.06
C GLU A 488 -84.50 38.53 7.25
N HIS A 489 -83.29 38.46 6.69
CA HIS A 489 -82.42 37.30 6.77
C HIS A 489 -83.06 35.98 6.28
N LEU A 490 -83.96 36.04 5.27
CA LEU A 490 -84.64 34.88 4.78
C LEU A 490 -83.69 33.78 4.24
N TYR A 491 -82.55 34.21 3.72
CA TYR A 491 -81.49 33.31 3.25
C TYR A 491 -80.93 32.36 4.33
N THR A 492 -81.10 32.69 5.62
CA THR A 492 -80.62 31.82 6.70
C THR A 492 -81.44 30.56 6.88
N SER A 493 -82.68 30.54 6.38
CA SER A 493 -83.53 29.35 6.42
C SER A 493 -82.98 28.26 5.47
N VAL A 494 -82.59 27.13 6.05
CA VAL A 494 -82.11 25.95 5.28
C VAL A 494 -83.14 25.44 4.29
N ASN A 495 -84.44 25.65 4.60
CA ASN A 495 -85.58 25.13 3.80
C ASN A 495 -86.21 26.20 2.93
N LEU A 496 -85.59 27.36 2.75
CA LEU A 496 -86.16 28.40 1.90
C LEU A 496 -86.33 27.89 0.46
N GLN A 497 -87.55 27.89 0.05
CA GLN A 497 -87.90 27.44 -1.31
C GLN A 497 -88.37 28.61 -2.19
N ARG A 498 -88.23 28.43 -3.49
CA ARG A 498 -88.66 29.40 -4.47
C ARG A 498 -90.15 29.77 -4.25
N GLN A 499 -90.96 28.81 -3.84
CA GLN A 499 -92.38 28.98 -3.62
C GLN A 499 -92.67 29.98 -2.49
N ASP A 500 -91.86 29.98 -1.45
CA ASP A 500 -92.05 30.89 -0.31
C ASP A 500 -91.92 32.37 -0.73
N ILE A 501 -91.07 32.66 -1.69
CA ILE A 501 -90.91 33.99 -2.25
C ILE A 501 -92.06 34.30 -3.22
N CYS A 502 -92.41 33.35 -4.01
CA CYS A 502 -93.56 33.48 -4.97
C CYS A 502 -94.86 33.79 -4.23
N ASP A 503 -95.15 33.06 -3.16
CA ASP A 503 -96.35 33.26 -2.38
C ASP A 503 -96.40 34.57 -1.63
N ARG A 504 -95.24 35.01 -1.17
CA ARG A 504 -95.07 36.27 -0.41
C ARG A 504 -95.22 37.51 -1.27
N PHE A 505 -94.75 37.50 -2.52
CA PHE A 505 -94.80 38.65 -3.41
C PHE A 505 -95.89 38.52 -4.48
N ASP A 506 -96.74 37.51 -4.39
CA ASP A 506 -97.85 37.18 -5.33
C ASP A 506 -97.39 37.16 -6.79
N ILE A 507 -96.25 36.47 -7.05
CA ILE A 507 -95.63 36.31 -8.36
C ILE A 507 -95.59 34.83 -8.80
N SER A 508 -95.62 34.59 -10.09
CA SER A 508 -95.47 33.21 -10.58
C SER A 508 -94.01 32.79 -10.51
N ARG A 509 -93.78 31.45 -10.46
CA ARG A 509 -92.39 30.88 -10.51
C ARG A 509 -91.65 31.29 -11.81
N HIS A 510 -92.40 31.51 -12.89
CA HIS A 510 -91.81 31.93 -14.14
C HIS A 510 -91.31 33.40 -14.04
N ALA A 511 -92.17 34.26 -13.51
CA ALA A 511 -91.80 35.67 -13.28
C ALA A 511 -90.62 35.80 -12.34
N LEU A 512 -90.49 35.05 -11.27
CA LEU A 512 -89.33 35.07 -10.39
C LEU A 512 -88.03 34.59 -11.10
N ASN A 513 -88.12 33.57 -11.96
CA ASN A 513 -86.98 33.14 -12.77
C ASN A 513 -86.55 34.21 -13.76
N ASP A 514 -87.48 34.88 -14.45
CA ASP A 514 -87.20 35.93 -15.43
C ASP A 514 -86.59 37.12 -14.71
N LEU A 515 -87.06 37.52 -13.55
CA LEU A 515 -86.48 38.56 -12.70
C LEU A 515 -85.01 38.21 -12.27
N LEU A 516 -84.83 36.96 -11.84
CA LEU A 516 -83.44 36.55 -11.48
C LEU A 516 -82.50 36.56 -12.67
N THR A 517 -83.02 36.03 -13.82
CA THR A 517 -82.19 36.00 -15.04
C THR A 517 -81.81 37.40 -15.53
N GLN A 518 -82.76 38.37 -15.40
CA GLN A 518 -82.52 39.76 -15.83
C GLN A 518 -81.60 40.58 -14.89
N HIS A 519 -81.70 40.27 -13.59
CA HIS A 519 -81.00 41.09 -12.54
C HIS A 519 -79.80 40.44 -11.86
N THR A 520 -79.50 39.12 -12.17
CA THR A 520 -78.44 38.36 -11.46
C THR A 520 -77.54 37.56 -12.42
N ASP A 521 -77.21 38.03 -13.59
CA ASP A 521 -76.39 37.35 -14.59
C ASP A 521 -76.83 35.92 -14.89
N GLY A 522 -78.16 35.64 -14.83
CA GLY A 522 -78.75 34.31 -15.14
C GLY A 522 -78.69 33.29 -14.04
N LEU A 523 -78.51 33.70 -12.78
CA LEU A 523 -78.49 32.76 -11.64
C LEU A 523 -79.83 32.12 -11.40
N SER A 524 -79.87 30.82 -11.12
CA SER A 524 -81.02 30.14 -10.57
C SER A 524 -81.30 30.58 -9.14
N PHE A 525 -82.52 30.48 -8.66
CA PHE A 525 -82.90 30.86 -7.27
C PHE A 525 -81.98 30.21 -6.19
N PRO A 526 -81.61 28.93 -6.25
CA PRO A 526 -80.70 28.33 -5.30
C PRO A 526 -79.27 28.93 -5.39
N GLN A 527 -78.80 29.28 -6.59
CA GLN A 527 -77.49 29.94 -6.76
C GLN A 527 -77.50 31.33 -6.16
N TYR A 528 -78.49 32.12 -6.47
CA TYR A 528 -78.67 33.44 -5.94
C TYR A 528 -78.71 33.48 -4.39
N ILE A 529 -79.46 32.57 -3.75
CA ILE A 529 -79.49 32.46 -2.28
C ILE A 529 -78.10 32.02 -1.76
N ASN A 530 -77.42 31.10 -2.44
CA ASN A 530 -76.11 30.66 -2.05
C ASN A 530 -75.06 31.79 -2.14
N ASP A 531 -75.15 32.68 -3.12
CA ASP A 531 -74.23 33.81 -3.25
C ASP A 531 -74.45 34.80 -2.10
N ILE A 532 -75.69 35.13 -1.73
CA ILE A 532 -75.98 35.94 -0.55
C ILE A 532 -75.43 35.31 0.73
N ARG A 533 -75.61 34.01 0.90
CA ARG A 533 -75.05 33.26 2.03
C ARG A 533 -73.51 33.32 2.08
N LEU A 534 -72.85 33.23 0.92
CA LEU A 534 -71.42 33.28 0.82
C LEU A 534 -70.87 34.69 1.10
N GLU A 535 -71.54 35.74 0.63
CA GLU A 535 -71.23 37.13 0.94
C GLU A 535 -71.28 37.40 2.46
N GLU A 536 -72.36 36.95 3.09
CA GLU A 536 -72.54 37.11 4.52
C GLU A 536 -71.54 36.24 5.31
N ALA A 537 -71.31 35.01 4.87
CA ALA A 537 -70.27 34.18 5.49
C ALA A 537 -68.88 34.85 5.41
N ARG A 538 -68.52 35.46 4.27
CA ARG A 538 -67.27 36.21 4.10
C ARG A 538 -67.22 37.40 5.06
N ARG A 539 -68.30 38.17 5.21
CA ARG A 539 -68.41 39.27 6.14
C ARG A 539 -68.21 38.81 7.59
N LEU A 540 -68.91 37.75 8.01
CA LEU A 540 -68.81 37.19 9.35
C LEU A 540 -67.42 36.60 9.64
N LEU A 541 -66.77 36.02 8.64
CA LEU A 541 -65.38 35.53 8.77
C LEU A 541 -64.40 36.65 9.05
N ARG A 542 -64.61 37.86 8.49
CA ARG A 542 -63.82 39.03 8.69
C ARG A 542 -64.13 39.74 10.02
N ASP A 543 -65.45 40.00 10.26
CA ASP A 543 -65.91 40.87 11.33
C ASP A 543 -65.99 40.13 12.69
N GLU A 544 -66.11 38.81 12.66
CA GLU A 544 -66.19 37.98 13.87
C GLU A 544 -65.13 36.89 13.94
N PRO A 545 -63.88 37.25 14.13
CA PRO A 545 -62.76 36.34 14.07
C PRO A 545 -62.78 35.20 15.10
N THR A 546 -63.46 35.37 16.21
CA THR A 546 -63.58 34.36 17.29
C THR A 546 -64.66 33.33 17.06
N LYS A 547 -65.61 33.63 16.17
CA LYS A 547 -66.74 32.72 15.86
C LYS A 547 -66.26 31.50 15.07
N THR A 548 -66.67 30.32 15.47
CA THR A 548 -66.25 29.09 14.74
C THR A 548 -66.85 29.05 13.33
N ILE A 549 -66.12 28.46 12.40
CA ILE A 549 -66.58 28.31 10.99
C ILE A 549 -67.88 27.54 10.95
N SER A 550 -68.07 26.57 11.84
CA SER A 550 -69.32 25.79 11.92
C SER A 550 -70.49 26.67 12.39
N ALA A 551 -70.26 27.58 13.36
CA ALA A 551 -71.27 28.52 13.82
C ALA A 551 -71.67 29.49 12.69
N ILE A 552 -70.67 30.04 11.96
CA ILE A 552 -70.96 30.88 10.80
C ILE A 552 -71.73 30.14 9.74
N ALA A 553 -71.35 28.88 9.42
CA ALA A 553 -72.07 28.08 8.47
C ALA A 553 -73.56 27.94 8.83
N THR A 554 -73.83 27.60 10.09
CA THR A 554 -75.21 27.46 10.57
C THR A 554 -75.98 28.78 10.50
N GLU A 555 -75.36 29.88 10.85
CA GLU A 555 -75.94 31.22 10.86
C GLU A 555 -76.35 31.72 9.45
N VAL A 556 -75.53 31.38 8.45
CA VAL A 556 -75.84 31.74 7.05
C VAL A 556 -76.67 30.67 6.32
N GLY A 557 -77.14 29.64 7.01
CA GLY A 557 -77.99 28.62 6.43
C GLY A 557 -77.27 27.53 5.64
N PHE A 558 -75.97 27.31 5.89
CA PHE A 558 -75.19 26.21 5.35
C PHE A 558 -74.87 25.16 6.40
N SER A 559 -74.64 23.92 5.97
CA SER A 559 -73.82 23.00 6.74
C SER A 559 -72.36 23.38 6.67
N ALA A 560 -71.54 23.02 7.69
CA ALA A 560 -70.10 23.33 7.68
C ALA A 560 -69.37 22.74 6.47
N ALA A 561 -69.79 21.55 5.99
CA ALA A 561 -69.23 20.94 4.81
C ALA A 561 -69.60 21.71 3.53
N ASN A 562 -70.88 22.06 3.41
CA ASN A 562 -71.36 22.81 2.24
C ASN A 562 -70.76 24.22 2.17
N LEU A 563 -70.64 24.94 3.31
CA LEU A 563 -69.94 26.22 3.34
C LEU A 563 -68.49 26.08 2.86
N ARG A 564 -67.77 25.04 3.30
CA ARG A 564 -66.38 24.84 2.90
C ARG A 564 -66.27 24.61 1.39
N GLU A 565 -67.14 23.80 0.82
CA GLU A 565 -67.11 23.48 -0.60
C GLU A 565 -67.50 24.70 -1.47
N GLN A 566 -68.64 25.35 -1.14
CA GLN A 566 -69.14 26.47 -1.93
C GLN A 566 -68.21 27.70 -1.80
N PHE A 567 -67.68 27.96 -0.61
CA PHE A 567 -66.75 29.05 -0.39
C PHE A 567 -65.45 28.84 -1.17
N LYS A 568 -64.93 27.58 -1.18
CA LYS A 568 -63.74 27.26 -1.95
C LYS A 568 -63.97 27.37 -3.44
N ARG A 569 -65.16 26.98 -3.92
CA ARG A 569 -65.53 27.11 -5.33
C ARG A 569 -65.64 28.56 -5.77
N CYS A 570 -66.20 29.41 -4.89
CA CYS A 570 -66.44 30.81 -5.22
C CYS A 570 -65.16 31.66 -5.05
N TYR A 571 -64.39 31.48 -3.96
CA TYR A 571 -63.27 32.33 -3.62
C TYR A 571 -61.91 31.65 -3.78
N GLY A 572 -61.84 30.44 -4.30
CA GLY A 572 -60.62 29.71 -4.54
C GLY A 572 -59.89 29.17 -3.30
N MET A 573 -60.37 29.48 -2.09
CA MET A 573 -59.79 29.06 -0.81
C MET A 573 -60.91 28.67 0.18
N THR A 574 -60.52 27.88 1.19
CA THR A 574 -61.47 27.48 2.24
C THR A 574 -61.76 28.65 3.20
N PRO A 575 -62.91 28.64 3.93
CA PRO A 575 -63.21 29.64 4.96
C PRO A 575 -62.09 29.80 6.03
N ALA A 576 -61.43 28.70 6.36
CA ALA A 576 -60.29 28.69 7.31
C ALA A 576 -59.05 29.40 6.75
N GLU A 577 -58.71 29.12 5.49
CA GLU A 577 -57.59 29.78 4.80
C GLU A 577 -57.88 31.27 4.59
N TYR A 578 -59.10 31.63 4.26
CA TYR A 578 -59.51 33.02 4.12
C TYR A 578 -59.34 33.77 5.46
N ARG A 579 -59.88 33.24 6.56
CA ARG A 579 -59.72 33.84 7.90
C ARG A 579 -58.25 33.96 8.33
N GLN A 580 -57.45 32.93 8.03
CA GLN A 580 -56.02 32.94 8.37
C GLN A 580 -55.21 33.96 7.56
N SER A 581 -55.72 34.41 6.43
CA SER A 581 -55.09 35.30 5.49
C SER A 581 -55.54 36.77 5.61
N LEU A 582 -56.63 37.00 6.42
CA LEU A 582 -57.01 38.35 6.88
C LEU A 582 -55.98 38.94 7.83
#